data_e7567025d6beb7a7197fbdf0977b5bc8
#
_entry.id   e7567025d6beb7a7197fbdf0977b5bc8
#
_cell.length_a   1.000
_cell.length_b   1.000
_cell.length_c   1.000
_cell.angle_alpha   90.00
_cell.angle_beta   90.00
_cell.angle_gamma   90.00
#
_symmetry.space_group_name_H-M   'P 1'
#
loop_
_entity.id
_entity.type
_entity.pdbx_description
1 polymer ?
#
loop_
_entity_poly.entity_id
_entity_poly.type
_entity_poly.pdbx_seq_one_letter_code
_entity_poly.pdbx_strand_id
1 'polypeptide(L)'
;RNFSLGMKQRLAIAIALMGNPEFLMLDEPMNGLDPTGIKKIRELILKLNHEKHLTILISSHILGELSKIATRYGVINKGQLIEEFSNQELLERCESKLELKVDNTEKAAEILKSRLSITNYNIVDESTIHILKDFQDKVGQINTELATHGVTVFFSSIVGEDLEDYFMQLMSRT
;
A
#
# COMPACT_ATOMS: atom_id res chain seq x y z
N ARG A 1 -7.57 -20.97 34.76
CA ARG A 1 -8.24 -20.63 33.49
C ARG A 1 -7.16 -20.13 32.54
N ASN A 2 -7.00 -20.79 31.42
CA ASN A 2 -6.00 -20.39 30.43
C ASN A 2 -6.53 -19.22 29.61
N PHE A 3 -5.83 -18.09 29.60
CA PHE A 3 -6.10 -16.98 28.68
C PHE A 3 -5.76 -17.38 27.24
N SER A 4 -6.62 -17.00 26.28
CA SER A 4 -6.26 -17.07 24.87
C SER A 4 -5.08 -16.12 24.57
N LEU A 5 -4.35 -16.37 23.48
CA LEU A 5 -3.24 -15.50 23.08
C LEU A 5 -3.69 -14.03 22.95
N GLY A 6 -4.80 -13.77 22.30
CA GLY A 6 -5.35 -12.41 22.16
C GLY A 6 -5.79 -11.78 23.50
N MET A 7 -6.18 -12.58 24.50
CA MET A 7 -6.43 -12.05 25.84
C MET A 7 -5.11 -11.68 26.56
N LYS A 8 -4.07 -12.49 26.41
CA LYS A 8 -2.74 -12.18 26.93
C LYS A 8 -2.17 -10.91 26.33
N GLN A 9 -2.29 -10.77 25.02
CA GLN A 9 -1.81 -9.60 24.27
C GLN A 9 -2.50 -8.31 24.74
N ARG A 10 -3.83 -8.31 24.84
CA ARG A 10 -4.58 -7.15 25.34
C ARG A 10 -4.25 -6.82 26.82
N LEU A 11 -4.02 -7.83 27.63
CA LEU A 11 -3.60 -7.64 29.03
C LEU A 11 -2.20 -7.01 29.09
N ALA A 12 -1.26 -7.46 28.25
CA ALA A 12 0.09 -6.88 28.18
C ALA A 12 0.04 -5.39 27.77
N ILE A 13 -0.78 -5.04 26.75
CA ILE A 13 -0.99 -3.65 26.37
C ILE A 13 -1.62 -2.85 27.51
N ALA A 14 -2.63 -3.40 28.20
CA ALA A 14 -3.26 -2.73 29.34
C ALA A 14 -2.27 -2.46 30.49
N ILE A 15 -1.37 -3.40 30.78
CA ILE A 15 -0.30 -3.21 31.77
C ILE A 15 0.66 -2.11 31.35
N ALA A 16 1.08 -2.10 30.06
CA ALA A 16 1.97 -1.08 29.53
C ALA A 16 1.37 0.34 29.58
N LEU A 17 0.03 0.44 29.58
CA LEU A 17 -0.69 1.73 29.66
C LEU A 17 -0.90 2.23 31.09
N MET A 18 -0.61 1.44 32.12
CA MET A 18 -0.88 1.82 33.54
C MET A 18 -0.12 3.08 33.99
N GLY A 19 1.04 3.36 33.40
CA GLY A 19 1.83 4.55 33.69
C GLY A 19 1.44 5.81 32.93
N ASN A 20 0.36 5.78 32.18
CA ASN A 20 -0.09 6.88 31.30
C ASN A 20 1.03 7.37 30.35
N PRO A 21 1.66 6.46 29.58
CA PRO A 21 2.81 6.78 28.75
C PRO A 21 2.41 7.71 27.59
N GLU A 22 3.35 8.51 27.12
CA GLU A 22 3.22 9.30 25.87
C GLU A 22 3.68 8.50 24.64
N PHE A 23 4.45 7.42 24.86
CA PHE A 23 5.00 6.57 23.83
C PHE A 23 4.84 5.08 24.21
N LEU A 24 4.39 4.27 23.26
CA LEU A 24 4.21 2.84 23.43
C LEU A 24 4.96 2.08 22.32
N MET A 25 5.76 1.09 22.70
CA MET A 25 6.42 0.19 21.77
C MET A 25 5.77 -1.19 21.82
N LEU A 26 5.36 -1.70 20.67
CA LEU A 26 4.70 -2.99 20.51
C LEU A 26 5.51 -3.85 19.53
N ASP A 27 6.04 -4.95 20.04
CA ASP A 27 6.76 -5.93 19.24
C ASP A 27 5.82 -7.04 18.81
N GLU A 28 5.60 -7.16 17.48
CA GLU A 28 4.73 -8.15 16.84
C GLU A 28 3.35 -8.34 17.51
N PRO A 29 2.57 -7.26 17.77
CA PRO A 29 1.37 -7.34 18.61
C PRO A 29 0.23 -8.17 17.99
N MET A 30 0.29 -8.47 16.69
CA MET A 30 -0.73 -9.23 15.95
C MET A 30 -0.31 -10.66 15.66
N ASN A 31 0.95 -11.03 15.95
CA ASN A 31 1.49 -12.33 15.60
C ASN A 31 0.77 -13.47 16.31
N GLY A 32 0.41 -14.53 15.55
CA GLY A 32 -0.25 -15.74 16.08
C GLY A 32 -1.71 -15.55 16.49
N LEU A 33 -2.32 -14.40 16.21
CA LEU A 33 -3.75 -14.17 16.45
C LEU A 33 -4.60 -14.65 15.29
N ASP A 34 -5.83 -15.06 15.59
CA ASP A 34 -6.87 -15.27 14.59
C ASP A 34 -7.34 -13.92 13.97
N PRO A 35 -8.02 -13.92 12.82
CA PRO A 35 -8.46 -12.69 12.17
C PRO A 35 -9.30 -11.77 13.07
N THR A 36 -10.12 -12.35 13.96
CA THR A 36 -10.91 -11.58 14.93
C THR A 36 -10.03 -10.92 15.98
N GLY A 37 -8.99 -11.61 16.44
CA GLY A 37 -7.98 -11.07 17.37
C GLY A 37 -7.18 -9.95 16.77
N ILE A 38 -6.73 -10.11 15.53
CA ILE A 38 -6.01 -9.08 14.76
C ILE A 38 -6.86 -7.81 14.66
N LYS A 39 -8.13 -7.95 14.23
CA LYS A 39 -9.07 -6.82 14.14
C LYS A 39 -9.21 -6.06 15.46
N LYS A 40 -9.36 -6.78 16.58
CA LYS A 40 -9.50 -6.17 17.91
C LYS A 40 -8.24 -5.43 18.37
N ILE A 41 -7.04 -5.95 18.08
CA ILE A 41 -5.77 -5.27 18.41
C ILE A 41 -5.62 -4.03 17.53
N ARG A 42 -5.93 -4.11 16.25
CA ARG A 42 -5.91 -2.97 15.34
C ARG A 42 -6.83 -1.83 15.81
N GLU A 43 -8.08 -2.15 16.13
CA GLU A 43 -9.06 -1.18 16.65
C GLU A 43 -8.58 -0.54 17.96
N LEU A 44 -7.96 -1.33 18.85
CA LEU A 44 -7.37 -0.82 20.10
C LEU A 44 -6.23 0.17 19.82
N ILE A 45 -5.30 -0.15 18.92
CA ILE A 45 -4.17 0.69 18.55
C ILE A 45 -4.67 2.02 17.96
N LEU A 46 -5.59 1.98 17.02
CA LEU A 46 -6.19 3.18 16.42
C LEU A 46 -6.88 4.04 17.48
N LYS A 47 -7.65 3.43 18.38
CA LYS A 47 -8.31 4.14 19.48
C LYS A 47 -7.31 4.82 20.42
N LEU A 48 -6.25 4.14 20.81
CA LEU A 48 -5.20 4.71 21.67
C LEU A 48 -4.51 5.90 21.02
N ASN A 49 -4.22 5.81 19.72
CA ASN A 49 -3.60 6.91 18.99
C ASN A 49 -4.56 8.09 18.85
N HIS A 50 -5.81 7.87 18.40
CA HIS A 50 -6.76 8.96 18.13
C HIS A 50 -7.29 9.62 19.41
N GLU A 51 -7.69 8.83 20.43
CA GLU A 51 -8.35 9.36 21.64
C GLU A 51 -7.36 9.79 22.72
N LYS A 52 -6.19 9.13 22.78
CA LYS A 52 -5.17 9.41 23.81
C LYS A 52 -3.95 10.14 23.26
N HIS A 53 -3.91 10.40 21.96
CA HIS A 53 -2.76 11.01 21.28
C HIS A 53 -1.44 10.27 21.55
N LEU A 54 -1.55 8.96 21.79
CA LEU A 54 -0.41 8.12 22.12
C LEU A 54 0.43 7.88 20.86
N THR A 55 1.72 8.15 20.93
CA THR A 55 2.65 7.76 19.87
C THR A 55 2.95 6.28 19.99
N ILE A 56 2.76 5.52 18.92
CA ILE A 56 2.91 4.06 18.97
C ILE A 56 3.90 3.61 17.90
N LEU A 57 4.96 2.93 18.32
CA LEU A 57 5.90 2.23 17.45
C LEU A 57 5.54 0.75 17.43
N ILE A 58 5.40 0.19 16.22
CA ILE A 58 4.96 -1.21 16.04
C ILE A 58 5.96 -1.91 15.13
N SER A 59 6.50 -3.06 15.56
CA SER A 59 7.13 -4.01 14.65
C SER A 59 6.08 -4.98 14.11
N SER A 60 6.16 -5.32 12.84
CA SER A 60 5.32 -6.37 12.23
C SER A 60 5.94 -6.89 10.94
N HIS A 61 5.70 -8.17 10.66
CA HIS A 61 5.94 -8.78 9.36
C HIS A 61 4.65 -8.97 8.56
N ILE A 62 3.48 -8.60 9.13
CA ILE A 62 2.16 -8.67 8.46
C ILE A 62 1.88 -7.30 7.83
N LEU A 63 2.44 -7.06 6.66
CA LEU A 63 2.42 -5.76 5.99
C LEU A 63 1.00 -5.27 5.67
N GLY A 64 0.12 -6.17 5.23
CA GLY A 64 -1.27 -5.86 4.94
C GLY A 64 -2.09 -5.40 6.16
N GLU A 65 -1.71 -5.77 7.40
CA GLU A 65 -2.33 -5.23 8.60
C GLU A 65 -1.66 -3.93 9.06
N LEU A 66 -0.34 -3.84 8.88
CA LEU A 66 0.41 -2.63 9.23
C LEU A 66 -0.05 -1.44 8.36
N SER A 67 -0.31 -1.65 7.07
CA SER A 67 -0.78 -0.61 6.15
C SER A 67 -2.12 0.02 6.52
N LYS A 68 -2.93 -0.66 7.33
CA LYS A 68 -4.22 -0.15 7.81
C LYS A 68 -4.13 0.77 9.03
N ILE A 69 -2.96 0.84 9.68
CA ILE A 69 -2.78 1.58 10.93
C ILE A 69 -1.57 2.50 10.96
N ALA A 70 -0.51 2.17 10.24
CA ALA A 70 0.71 2.95 10.25
C ALA A 70 0.56 4.25 9.46
N THR A 71 1.10 5.33 9.99
CA THR A 71 1.20 6.64 9.32
C THR A 71 2.58 6.84 8.70
N ARG A 72 3.60 6.18 9.24
CA ARG A 72 4.99 6.18 8.76
C ARG A 72 5.59 4.80 8.89
N TYR A 73 6.57 4.51 8.05
CA TYR A 73 7.29 3.23 8.01
C TYR A 73 8.78 3.46 8.12
N GLY A 74 9.45 2.57 8.82
CA GLY A 74 10.90 2.43 8.81
C GLY A 74 11.25 0.99 8.42
N VAL A 75 12.00 0.81 7.35
CA VAL A 75 12.45 -0.51 6.90
C VAL A 75 13.84 -0.77 7.48
N ILE A 76 13.96 -1.85 8.26
CA ILE A 76 15.21 -2.25 8.91
C ILE A 76 15.68 -3.57 8.30
N ASN A 77 16.95 -3.59 7.85
CA ASN A 77 17.62 -4.80 7.40
C ASN A 77 19.03 -4.87 7.99
N LYS A 78 19.43 -6.03 8.48
CA LYS A 78 20.76 -6.27 9.10
C LYS A 78 21.14 -5.23 10.16
N GLY A 79 20.16 -4.74 10.93
CA GLY A 79 20.37 -3.73 11.98
C GLY A 79 20.52 -2.29 11.49
N GLN A 80 20.29 -2.02 10.21
CA GLN A 80 20.34 -0.68 9.63
C GLN A 80 18.97 -0.24 9.15
N LEU A 81 18.64 1.03 9.37
CA LEU A 81 17.46 1.65 8.78
C LEU A 81 17.75 1.92 7.29
N ILE A 82 17.06 1.19 6.42
CA ILE A 82 17.26 1.25 4.97
C ILE A 82 16.53 2.45 4.38
N GLU A 83 15.28 2.62 4.78
CA GLU A 83 14.43 3.68 4.25
C GLU A 83 13.35 4.05 5.26
N GLU A 84 12.90 5.31 5.20
CA GLU A 84 11.77 5.82 5.95
C GLU A 84 10.83 6.57 5.00
N PHE A 85 9.51 6.31 5.10
CA PHE A 85 8.49 6.94 4.27
C PHE A 85 7.13 6.99 4.98
N SER A 86 6.26 7.87 4.51
CA SER A 86 4.88 7.99 4.98
C SER A 86 3.96 6.92 4.34
N ASN A 87 2.77 6.73 4.93
CA ASN A 87 1.76 5.88 4.32
C ASN A 87 1.30 6.39 2.94
N GLN A 88 1.28 7.71 2.76
CA GLN A 88 0.93 8.29 1.46
C GLN A 88 1.97 7.94 0.39
N GLU A 89 3.26 8.10 0.69
CA GLU A 89 4.35 7.70 -0.23
C GLU A 89 4.32 6.21 -0.55
N LEU A 90 3.99 5.36 0.45
CA LEU A 90 3.81 3.92 0.22
C LEU A 90 2.67 3.64 -0.77
N LEU A 91 1.51 4.27 -0.56
CA LEU A 91 0.35 4.11 -1.45
C LEU A 91 0.67 4.57 -2.88
N GLU A 92 1.34 5.70 -3.04
CA GLU A 92 1.77 6.21 -4.35
C GLU A 92 2.73 5.24 -5.07
N ARG A 93 3.62 4.58 -4.32
CA ARG A 93 4.57 3.59 -4.86
C ARG A 93 3.94 2.25 -5.23
N CYS A 94 2.91 1.83 -4.49
CA CYS A 94 2.18 0.58 -4.71
C CYS A 94 0.88 0.79 -5.50
N GLU A 95 0.56 2.02 -5.94
CA GLU A 95 -0.68 2.30 -6.65
C GLU A 95 -0.73 1.53 -7.98
N SER A 96 -1.80 0.76 -8.14
CA SER A 96 -2.05 0.04 -9.38
C SER A 96 -2.25 1.04 -10.52
N LYS A 97 -1.60 0.79 -11.65
CA LYS A 97 -1.70 1.57 -12.89
C LYS A 97 -1.91 0.65 -14.08
N LEU A 98 -2.56 1.12 -15.11
CA LEU A 98 -2.62 0.41 -16.37
C LEU A 98 -1.42 0.80 -17.22
N GLU A 99 -0.51 -0.14 -17.44
CA GLU A 99 0.59 0.01 -18.38
C GLU A 99 0.14 -0.36 -19.77
N LEU A 100 0.30 0.57 -20.70
CA LEU A 100 0.06 0.39 -22.13
C LEU A 100 1.37 0.56 -22.88
N LYS A 101 1.71 -0.40 -23.75
CA LYS A 101 2.75 -0.20 -24.78
C LYS A 101 2.09 -0.06 -26.12
N VAL A 102 2.36 1.06 -26.79
CA VAL A 102 1.69 1.49 -28.02
C VAL A 102 2.73 1.94 -29.05
N ASP A 103 2.31 2.01 -30.30
CA ASP A 103 3.15 2.51 -31.41
C ASP A 103 3.28 4.05 -31.43
N ASN A 104 2.33 4.76 -30.82
CA ASN A 104 2.33 6.23 -30.78
C ASN A 104 1.66 6.73 -29.51
N THR A 105 2.46 7.17 -28.55
CA THR A 105 2.02 7.63 -27.23
C THR A 105 1.29 8.97 -27.27
N GLU A 106 1.67 9.89 -28.18
CA GLU A 106 1.01 11.19 -28.31
C GLU A 106 -0.41 11.02 -28.81
N LYS A 107 -0.60 10.22 -29.86
CA LYS A 107 -1.92 9.90 -30.42
C LYS A 107 -2.78 9.13 -29.42
N ALA A 108 -2.20 8.20 -28.68
CA ALA A 108 -2.89 7.48 -27.62
C ALA A 108 -3.36 8.44 -26.52
N ALA A 109 -2.53 9.36 -26.07
CA ALA A 109 -2.86 10.38 -25.07
C ALA A 109 -4.01 11.29 -25.52
N GLU A 110 -4.03 11.69 -26.79
CA GLU A 110 -5.13 12.47 -27.36
C GLU A 110 -6.46 11.71 -27.33
N ILE A 111 -6.46 10.42 -27.68
CA ILE A 111 -7.65 9.55 -27.65
C ILE A 111 -8.14 9.34 -26.21
N LEU A 112 -7.22 9.05 -25.27
CA LEU A 112 -7.54 8.91 -23.85
C LEU A 112 -8.27 10.14 -23.32
N LYS A 113 -7.76 11.33 -23.64
CA LYS A 113 -8.34 12.59 -23.19
C LYS A 113 -9.66 12.92 -23.90
N SER A 114 -9.71 12.84 -25.23
CA SER A 114 -10.85 13.34 -26.02
C SER A 114 -12.03 12.37 -26.03
N ARG A 115 -11.80 11.05 -26.03
CA ARG A 115 -12.83 10.01 -26.17
C ARG A 115 -13.23 9.37 -24.86
N LEU A 116 -12.28 9.20 -23.95
CA LEU A 116 -12.48 8.47 -22.69
C LEU A 116 -12.49 9.37 -21.46
N SER A 117 -12.21 10.68 -21.64
CA SER A 117 -12.08 11.65 -20.54
C SER A 117 -11.04 11.25 -19.48
N ILE A 118 -10.06 10.45 -19.87
CA ILE A 118 -8.96 10.02 -19.00
C ILE A 118 -7.85 11.07 -19.11
N THR A 119 -7.59 11.76 -18.00
CA THR A 119 -6.57 12.83 -17.90
C THR A 119 -5.43 12.46 -16.96
N ASN A 120 -5.63 11.45 -16.10
CA ASN A 120 -4.63 11.00 -15.14
C ASN A 120 -3.75 9.92 -15.76
N TYR A 121 -2.79 10.32 -16.57
CA TYR A 121 -1.80 9.43 -17.18
C TYR A 121 -0.43 10.09 -17.24
N ASN A 122 0.62 9.28 -17.32
CA ASN A 122 1.99 9.70 -17.55
C ASN A 122 2.55 8.99 -18.78
N ILE A 123 3.20 9.74 -19.69
CA ILE A 123 4.01 9.18 -20.76
C ILE A 123 5.39 8.88 -20.16
N VAL A 124 5.77 7.61 -20.14
CA VAL A 124 7.02 7.14 -19.53
C VAL A 124 8.17 7.22 -20.53
N ASP A 125 7.91 6.77 -21.75
CA ASP A 125 8.84 6.80 -22.87
C ASP A 125 8.06 6.86 -24.20
N GLU A 126 8.77 6.74 -25.35
CA GLU A 126 8.18 6.85 -26.70
C GLU A 126 7.09 5.79 -26.99
N SER A 127 7.04 4.70 -26.21
CA SER A 127 6.13 3.58 -26.44
C SER A 127 5.24 3.26 -25.26
N THR A 128 5.48 3.83 -24.07
CA THR A 128 4.85 3.41 -22.80
C THR A 128 4.04 4.54 -22.18
N ILE A 129 2.76 4.27 -21.87
CA ILE A 129 1.87 5.14 -21.12
C ILE A 129 1.40 4.39 -19.86
N HIS A 130 1.45 5.05 -18.72
CA HIS A 130 0.81 4.61 -17.49
C HIS A 130 -0.46 5.41 -17.25
N ILE A 131 -1.61 4.74 -17.16
CA ILE A 131 -2.87 5.35 -16.73
C ILE A 131 -3.01 5.11 -15.23
N LEU A 132 -3.12 6.19 -14.46
CA LEU A 132 -3.05 6.14 -12.99
C LEU A 132 -4.40 5.98 -12.32
N LYS A 133 -5.49 6.45 -12.96
CA LYS A 133 -6.86 6.41 -12.42
C LYS A 133 -7.89 6.14 -13.51
N ASP A 134 -9.08 5.73 -13.09
CA ASP A 134 -10.27 5.57 -13.94
C ASP A 134 -10.13 4.48 -15.04
N PHE A 135 -9.33 3.45 -14.80
CA PHE A 135 -9.07 2.39 -15.78
C PHE A 135 -9.63 1.01 -15.39
N GLN A 136 -9.90 0.72 -14.09
CA GLN A 136 -10.14 -0.63 -13.57
C GLN A 136 -11.22 -1.40 -14.36
N ASP A 137 -12.37 -0.76 -14.60
CA ASP A 137 -13.48 -1.38 -15.33
C ASP A 137 -13.47 -1.04 -16.84
N LYS A 138 -12.46 -0.30 -17.33
CA LYS A 138 -12.44 0.25 -18.69
C LYS A 138 -11.30 -0.29 -19.56
N VAL A 139 -10.49 -1.21 -19.10
CA VAL A 139 -9.30 -1.72 -19.84
C VAL A 139 -9.69 -2.19 -21.24
N GLY A 140 -10.76 -2.98 -21.37
CA GLY A 140 -11.25 -3.43 -22.67
C GLY A 140 -11.72 -2.29 -23.57
N GLN A 141 -12.42 -1.31 -23.02
CA GLN A 141 -12.87 -0.11 -23.73
C GLN A 141 -11.69 0.74 -24.19
N ILE A 142 -10.69 0.95 -23.34
CA ILE A 142 -9.47 1.69 -23.65
C ILE A 142 -8.75 1.05 -24.85
N ASN A 143 -8.53 -0.27 -24.79
CA ASN A 143 -7.86 -0.99 -25.87
C ASN A 143 -8.64 -0.91 -27.19
N THR A 144 -9.97 -1.04 -27.13
CA THR A 144 -10.84 -0.96 -28.32
C THR A 144 -10.80 0.45 -28.94
N GLU A 145 -10.93 1.49 -28.13
CA GLU A 145 -10.88 2.88 -28.63
C GLU A 145 -9.53 3.21 -29.25
N LEU A 146 -8.42 2.81 -28.64
CA LEU A 146 -7.09 3.02 -29.19
C LEU A 146 -6.94 2.30 -30.54
N ALA A 147 -7.29 1.02 -30.63
CA ALA A 147 -7.19 0.23 -31.84
C ALA A 147 -8.09 0.78 -32.97
N THR A 148 -9.33 1.15 -32.65
CA THR A 148 -10.30 1.69 -33.63
C THR A 148 -9.82 3.00 -34.24
N HIS A 149 -9.06 3.79 -33.49
CA HIS A 149 -8.52 5.06 -33.94
C HIS A 149 -7.07 4.94 -34.46
N GLY A 150 -6.62 3.71 -34.75
CA GLY A 150 -5.36 3.44 -35.43
C GLY A 150 -4.13 3.65 -34.55
N VAL A 151 -4.24 3.28 -33.27
CA VAL A 151 -3.11 3.09 -32.35
C VAL A 151 -2.97 1.58 -32.10
N THR A 152 -1.80 1.05 -32.37
CA THR A 152 -1.50 -0.36 -32.10
C THR A 152 -1.12 -0.55 -30.65
N VAL A 153 -1.87 -1.37 -29.93
CA VAL A 153 -1.56 -1.73 -28.53
C VAL A 153 -0.77 -3.02 -28.52
N PHE A 154 0.50 -2.98 -28.17
CA PHE A 154 1.38 -4.15 -28.05
C PHE A 154 1.26 -4.85 -26.71
N PHE A 155 0.95 -4.08 -25.67
CA PHE A 155 0.83 -4.59 -24.31
C PHE A 155 -0.20 -3.75 -23.54
N SER A 156 -1.01 -4.42 -22.72
CA SER A 156 -1.99 -3.80 -21.84
C SER A 156 -2.15 -4.68 -20.60
N SER A 157 -1.66 -4.20 -19.47
CA SER A 157 -1.77 -4.92 -18.20
C SER A 157 -1.89 -3.96 -17.04
N ILE A 158 -2.67 -4.34 -16.04
CA ILE A 158 -2.66 -3.65 -14.75
C ILE A 158 -1.38 -4.07 -14.04
N VAL A 159 -0.53 -3.09 -13.79
CA VAL A 159 0.70 -3.24 -13.04
C VAL A 159 0.57 -2.44 -11.74
N GLY A 160 1.02 -3.01 -10.66
CA GLY A 160 1.10 -2.41 -9.35
C GLY A 160 2.04 -3.27 -8.55
N GLU A 161 2.77 -2.69 -7.66
CA GLU A 161 3.62 -3.46 -6.79
C GLU A 161 2.77 -3.88 -5.58
N ASP A 162 2.68 -5.19 -5.33
CA ASP A 162 2.13 -5.66 -4.06
C ASP A 162 3.02 -5.12 -2.92
N LEU A 163 2.40 -4.75 -1.79
CA LEU A 163 3.12 -4.27 -0.63
C LEU A 163 4.27 -5.22 -0.22
N GLU A 164 4.00 -6.51 -0.25
CA GLU A 164 4.97 -7.54 0.13
C GLU A 164 6.15 -7.58 -0.86
N ASP A 165 5.87 -7.51 -2.16
CA ASP A 165 6.89 -7.47 -3.21
C ASP A 165 7.74 -6.20 -3.11
N TYR A 166 7.12 -5.04 -2.87
CA TYR A 166 7.82 -3.77 -2.66
C TYR A 166 8.81 -3.84 -1.48
N PHE A 167 8.36 -4.33 -0.33
CA PHE A 167 9.22 -4.48 0.84
C PHE A 167 10.32 -5.52 0.62
N MET A 168 10.03 -6.62 -0.07
CA MET A 168 11.05 -7.63 -0.43
C MET A 168 12.12 -7.03 -1.34
N GLN A 169 11.75 -6.20 -2.30
CA GLN A 169 12.72 -5.50 -3.15
C GLN A 169 13.58 -4.52 -2.35
N LEU A 170 13.00 -3.74 -1.43
CA LEU A 170 13.77 -2.86 -0.54
C LEU A 170 14.82 -3.63 0.26
N MET A 171 14.43 -4.77 0.81
CA MET A 171 15.35 -5.62 1.58
C MET A 171 16.44 -6.28 0.73
N SER A 172 16.21 -6.49 -0.57
CA SER A 172 17.18 -7.09 -1.48
C SER A 172 18.25 -6.13 -1.99
N ARG A 173 18.01 -4.82 -1.90
CA ARG A 173 18.94 -3.76 -2.35
C ARG A 173 20.18 -3.57 -1.44
N THR A 174 20.31 -4.36 -0.39
CA THR A 174 21.39 -4.34 0.62
C THR A 174 22.07 -5.69 0.72
#